data_ed8c2012c5e7115cecc56d6026fe4d0c
#
_entry.id   ed8c2012c5e7115cecc56d6026fe4d0c
#
_cell.length_a   1.000
_cell.length_b   1.000
_cell.length_c   1.000
_cell.angle_alpha   90.00
_cell.angle_beta   90.00
_cell.angle_gamma   90.00
#
_symmetry.space_group_name_H-M   'P 1'
#
loop_
_entity.id
_entity.type
_entity.pdbx_description
1 polymer ?
#
loop_
_entity_poly.entity_id
_entity_poly.type
_entity_poly.pdbx_seq_one_letter_code
_entity_poly.pdbx_strand_id
1 'polypeptide(L)'
;RVDRMATSLEGVVTDPETAADLKAALHNAREVSERANRMMGGLGGAHVQAGVETMYSGKEDNWRANFDLRLYPDEDRFLLLGFDDIGDGSRFNAQVGRTKGAFTGRVGVVDSQVGLGIDADAGSRWRFSLEAYDLNNVALKARVRYRVAENTWLFSQVNNVNDRGKRATYI
;
A
#
# COMPACT_ATOMS: atom_id res chain seq x y z
N ARG A 1 7.76 -16.07 -8.78
CA ARG A 1 7.88 -14.61 -9.04
C ARG A 1 8.05 -13.81 -7.76
N VAL A 2 7.37 -14.17 -6.68
CA VAL A 2 7.56 -13.59 -5.34
C VAL A 2 8.98 -13.87 -4.81
N ASP A 3 9.55 -15.03 -5.15
CA ASP A 3 10.91 -15.41 -4.75
C ASP A 3 11.99 -14.51 -5.38
N ARG A 4 11.77 -14.00 -6.60
CA ARG A 4 12.69 -13.04 -7.23
C ARG A 4 12.62 -11.65 -6.59
N MET A 5 11.43 -11.23 -6.13
CA MET A 5 11.30 -9.99 -5.37
C MET A 5 11.98 -10.10 -4.01
N ALA A 6 11.84 -11.24 -3.32
CA ALA A 6 12.55 -11.51 -2.07
C ALA A 6 14.08 -11.44 -2.27
N THR A 7 14.60 -12.03 -3.34
CA THR A 7 16.05 -12.02 -3.66
C THR A 7 16.54 -10.61 -4.03
N SER A 8 15.72 -9.80 -4.70
CA SER A 8 16.07 -8.40 -5.02
C SER A 8 16.05 -7.51 -3.79
N LEU A 9 15.17 -7.79 -2.82
CA LEU A 9 15.10 -7.07 -1.55
C LEU A 9 16.26 -7.43 -0.61
N GLU A 10 16.81 -8.65 -0.70
CA GLU A 10 18.00 -9.06 0.05
C GLU A 10 19.22 -8.18 -0.23
N GLY A 11 19.33 -7.65 -1.45
CA GLY A 11 20.42 -6.73 -1.83
C GLY A 11 20.21 -5.27 -1.41
N VAL A 12 19.03 -4.91 -0.97
CA VAL A 12 18.63 -3.52 -0.68
C VAL A 12 18.53 -3.25 0.83
N VAL A 13 18.28 -4.27 1.64
CA VAL A 13 18.15 -4.14 3.09
C VAL A 13 19.49 -4.44 3.75
N THR A 14 20.16 -3.41 4.20
CA THR A 14 21.47 -3.50 4.89
C THR A 14 21.34 -3.89 6.36
N ASP A 15 20.13 -3.81 6.95
CA ASP A 15 19.84 -4.22 8.32
C ASP A 15 19.25 -5.62 8.36
N PRO A 16 19.91 -6.61 9.00
CA PRO A 16 19.47 -8.00 9.06
C PRO A 16 18.11 -8.18 9.75
N GLU A 17 17.78 -7.35 10.73
CA GLU A 17 16.52 -7.40 11.48
C GLU A 17 15.35 -6.95 10.59
N THR A 18 15.50 -5.84 9.88
CA THR A 18 14.51 -5.34 8.91
C THR A 18 14.31 -6.34 7.75
N ALA A 19 15.38 -7.02 7.30
CA ALA A 19 15.28 -8.05 6.27
C ALA A 19 14.49 -9.28 6.76
N ALA A 20 14.69 -9.70 8.01
CA ALA A 20 13.97 -10.81 8.62
C ALA A 20 12.48 -10.47 8.79
N ASP A 21 12.16 -9.28 9.27
CA ASP A 21 10.79 -8.80 9.44
C ASP A 21 10.05 -8.67 8.09
N LEU A 22 10.75 -8.19 7.07
CA LEU A 22 10.18 -8.11 5.72
C LEU A 22 9.93 -9.51 5.13
N LYS A 23 10.84 -10.46 5.32
CA LYS A 23 10.62 -11.86 4.91
C LYS A 23 9.45 -12.49 5.65
N ALA A 24 9.32 -12.26 6.95
CA ALA A 24 8.20 -12.75 7.75
C ALA A 24 6.89 -12.10 7.29
N ALA A 25 6.87 -10.80 7.04
CA ALA A 25 5.71 -10.08 6.51
C ALA A 25 5.27 -10.62 5.14
N LEU A 26 6.22 -10.85 4.22
CA LEU A 26 5.95 -11.44 2.90
C LEU A 26 5.41 -12.87 3.01
N HIS A 27 5.96 -13.69 3.91
CA HIS A 27 5.49 -15.05 4.14
C HIS A 27 4.06 -15.05 4.70
N ASN A 28 3.80 -14.24 5.72
CA ASN A 28 2.48 -14.08 6.33
C ASN A 28 1.45 -13.54 5.33
N ALA A 29 1.84 -12.56 4.50
CA ALA A 29 1.01 -12.02 3.43
C ALA A 29 0.58 -13.10 2.43
N ARG A 30 1.51 -13.94 2.01
CA ARG A 30 1.24 -15.06 1.11
C ARG A 30 0.27 -16.06 1.73
N GLU A 31 0.51 -16.45 2.98
CA GLU A 31 -0.36 -17.40 3.70
C GLU A 31 -1.77 -16.84 3.90
N VAL A 32 -1.90 -15.55 4.30
CA VAL A 32 -3.19 -14.87 4.44
C VAL A 32 -3.91 -14.78 3.09
N SER A 33 -3.21 -14.41 2.03
CA SER A 33 -3.78 -14.35 0.67
C SER A 33 -4.28 -15.71 0.19
N GLU A 34 -3.51 -16.77 0.42
CA GLU A 34 -3.90 -18.14 0.05
C GLU A 34 -5.11 -18.64 0.87
N ARG A 35 -5.14 -18.35 2.18
CA ARG A 35 -6.30 -18.68 3.05
C ARG A 35 -7.53 -17.90 2.63
N ALA A 36 -7.40 -16.60 2.39
CA ALA A 36 -8.50 -15.76 1.93
C ALA A 36 -9.03 -16.23 0.57
N ASN A 37 -8.17 -16.56 -0.39
CA ASN A 37 -8.57 -17.11 -1.69
C ASN A 37 -9.30 -18.46 -1.54
N ARG A 38 -8.87 -19.34 -0.63
CA ARG A 38 -9.59 -20.59 -0.36
C ARG A 38 -10.97 -20.35 0.27
N MET A 39 -11.07 -19.39 1.20
CA MET A 39 -12.37 -19.03 1.82
C MET A 39 -13.32 -18.35 0.84
N MET A 40 -12.80 -17.55 -0.08
CA MET A 40 -13.58 -16.79 -1.08
C MET A 40 -13.83 -17.58 -2.38
N GLY A 41 -13.12 -18.68 -2.62
CA GLY A 41 -13.24 -19.50 -3.84
C GLY A 41 -14.63 -20.09 -4.10
N GLY A 42 -15.53 -20.05 -3.08
CA GLY A 42 -16.94 -20.40 -3.21
C GLY A 42 -17.89 -19.23 -3.56
N LEU A 43 -17.38 -17.99 -3.61
CA LEU A 43 -18.19 -16.77 -3.80
C LEU A 43 -18.15 -16.23 -5.24
N GLY A 44 -17.96 -17.05 -6.24
CA GLY A 44 -18.04 -16.74 -7.67
C GLY A 44 -17.61 -15.30 -8.05
N GLY A 45 -16.33 -15.11 -8.47
CA GLY A 45 -15.79 -13.81 -8.87
C GLY A 45 -15.04 -13.03 -7.77
N ALA A 46 -15.13 -13.47 -6.52
CA ALA A 46 -14.34 -12.88 -5.45
C ALA A 46 -12.84 -13.22 -5.59
N HIS A 47 -11.97 -12.24 -5.40
CA HIS A 47 -10.51 -12.46 -5.42
C HIS A 47 -9.79 -11.61 -4.38
N VAL A 48 -8.54 -12.00 -4.10
CA VAL A 48 -7.67 -11.35 -3.12
C VAL A 48 -6.38 -10.90 -3.80
N GLN A 49 -5.96 -9.70 -3.50
CA GLN A 49 -4.67 -9.15 -3.91
C GLN A 49 -3.88 -8.74 -2.68
N ALA A 50 -2.63 -9.14 -2.59
CA ALA A 50 -1.70 -8.70 -1.57
C ALA A 50 -0.61 -7.82 -2.21
N GLY A 51 -0.27 -6.72 -1.55
CA GLY A 51 0.76 -5.78 -1.96
C GLY A 51 1.80 -5.59 -0.86
N VAL A 52 3.06 -5.44 -1.28
CA VAL A 52 4.16 -5.01 -0.43
C VAL A 52 4.85 -3.86 -1.12
N GLU A 53 5.09 -2.79 -0.39
CA GLU A 53 5.81 -1.62 -0.86
C GLU A 53 7.01 -1.38 0.05
N THR A 54 8.14 -1.02 -0.53
CA THR A 54 9.31 -0.53 0.19
C THR A 54 9.65 0.85 -0.30
N MET A 55 9.98 1.75 0.59
CA MET A 55 10.28 3.13 0.27
C MET A 55 11.47 3.64 1.07
N TYR A 56 12.19 4.60 0.51
CA TYR A 56 13.31 5.26 1.14
C TYR A 56 13.06 6.76 1.27
N SER A 57 13.39 7.33 2.42
CA SER A 57 13.38 8.77 2.65
C SER A 57 14.79 9.30 2.73
N GLY A 58 15.22 10.07 1.75
CA GLY A 58 16.54 10.71 1.76
C GLY A 58 16.69 11.79 2.84
N LYS A 59 15.58 12.32 3.37
CA LYS A 59 15.59 13.30 4.45
C LYS A 59 15.77 12.66 5.84
N GLU A 60 15.16 11.50 6.03
CA GLU A 60 15.17 10.76 7.29
C GLU A 60 16.23 9.65 7.31
N ASP A 61 16.86 9.39 6.16
CA ASP A 61 17.86 8.34 5.95
C ASP A 61 17.40 6.97 6.46
N ASN A 62 16.15 6.63 6.17
CA ASN A 62 15.57 5.36 6.60
C ASN A 62 14.73 4.70 5.51
N TRP A 63 14.66 3.37 5.60
CA TRP A 63 13.77 2.53 4.82
C TRP A 63 12.48 2.27 5.59
N ARG A 64 11.37 2.23 4.85
CA ARG A 64 10.05 1.87 5.37
C ARG A 64 9.43 0.80 4.50
N ALA A 65 8.60 -0.02 5.10
CA ALA A 65 7.82 -1.02 4.39
C ALA A 65 6.34 -0.86 4.70
N ASN A 66 5.51 -1.08 3.67
CA ASN A 66 4.07 -1.13 3.78
C ASN A 66 3.58 -2.50 3.31
N PHE A 67 2.50 -2.96 3.89
CA PHE A 67 1.78 -4.14 3.46
C PHE A 67 0.31 -3.81 3.29
N ASP A 68 -0.30 -4.25 2.19
CA ASP A 68 -1.73 -4.16 1.97
C ASP A 68 -2.33 -5.47 1.45
N LEU A 69 -3.57 -5.71 1.87
CA LEU A 69 -4.42 -6.79 1.43
C LEU A 69 -5.73 -6.19 0.92
N ARG A 70 -6.10 -6.50 -0.33
CA ARG A 70 -7.37 -6.10 -0.92
C ARG A 70 -8.24 -7.31 -1.17
N LEU A 71 -9.44 -7.28 -0.59
CA LEU A 71 -10.47 -8.29 -0.76
C LEU A 71 -11.54 -7.73 -1.68
N TYR A 72 -11.71 -8.34 -2.84
CA TYR A 72 -12.70 -7.95 -3.84
C TYR A 72 -13.89 -8.91 -3.80
N PRO A 73 -15.01 -8.55 -3.17
CA PRO A 73 -16.24 -9.36 -3.23
C PRO A 73 -16.87 -9.34 -4.62
N ASP A 74 -16.62 -8.30 -5.40
CA ASP A 74 -17.03 -8.13 -6.80
C ASP A 74 -15.99 -7.30 -7.57
N GLU A 75 -16.25 -7.02 -8.85
CA GLU A 75 -15.30 -6.32 -9.73
C GLU A 75 -15.09 -4.84 -9.35
N ASP A 76 -16.09 -4.20 -8.73
CA ASP A 76 -16.09 -2.76 -8.48
C ASP A 76 -15.70 -2.38 -7.06
N ARG A 77 -15.96 -3.25 -6.07
CA ARG A 77 -15.83 -2.95 -4.65
C ARG A 77 -14.70 -3.75 -4.03
N PHE A 78 -14.06 -3.17 -3.03
CA PHE A 78 -13.04 -3.87 -2.25
C PHE A 78 -12.99 -3.38 -0.81
N LEU A 79 -12.47 -4.26 0.05
CA LEU A 79 -11.99 -3.95 1.39
C LEU A 79 -10.47 -3.94 1.32
N LEU A 80 -9.85 -2.86 1.76
CA LEU A 80 -8.41 -2.75 1.92
C LEU A 80 -8.08 -2.82 3.41
N LEU A 81 -7.16 -3.71 3.76
CA LEU A 81 -6.55 -3.80 5.08
C LEU A 81 -5.04 -3.67 4.90
N GLY A 82 -4.35 -2.93 5.77
CA GLY A 82 -2.92 -2.76 5.61
C GLY A 82 -2.22 -2.18 6.82
N PHE A 83 -0.91 -2.19 6.73
CA PHE A 83 -0.01 -1.54 7.67
C PHE A 83 1.01 -0.72 6.90
N ASP A 84 1.14 0.54 7.25
CA ASP A 84 2.18 1.43 6.76
C ASP A 84 3.27 1.59 7.83
N ASP A 85 4.47 1.96 7.38
CA ASP A 85 5.62 2.25 8.23
C ASP A 85 6.01 1.09 9.18
N ILE A 86 6.00 -0.14 8.66
CA ILE A 86 6.41 -1.34 9.42
C ILE A 86 7.86 -1.16 9.87
N GLY A 87 8.10 -1.29 11.19
CA GLY A 87 9.42 -1.13 11.80
C GLY A 87 9.65 0.24 12.45
N ASP A 88 8.86 1.27 12.11
CA ASP A 88 8.99 2.63 12.66
C ASP A 88 7.62 3.24 13.03
N GLY A 89 6.95 2.60 14.01
CA GLY A 89 5.63 3.05 14.46
C GLY A 89 4.51 2.68 13.51
N SER A 90 4.36 1.39 13.22
CA SER A 90 3.36 0.81 12.32
C SER A 90 1.99 1.46 12.41
N ARG A 91 1.44 1.87 11.26
CA ARG A 91 0.13 2.53 11.14
C ARG A 91 -0.83 1.62 10.40
N PHE A 92 -2.03 1.49 10.95
CA PHE A 92 -3.06 0.63 10.41
C PHE A 92 -3.92 1.35 9.37
N ASN A 93 -4.27 0.63 8.31
CA ASN A 93 -5.22 1.05 7.28
C ASN A 93 -6.37 0.05 7.18
N ALA A 94 -7.60 0.55 7.16
CA ALA A 94 -8.80 -0.23 6.88
C ALA A 94 -9.79 0.64 6.10
N GLN A 95 -9.94 0.38 4.82
CA GLN A 95 -10.75 1.20 3.93
C GLN A 95 -11.69 0.33 3.10
N VAL A 96 -12.87 0.83 2.84
CA VAL A 96 -13.73 0.32 1.77
C VAL A 96 -13.59 1.21 0.55
N GLY A 97 -13.55 0.62 -0.62
CA GLY A 97 -13.38 1.34 -1.88
C GLY A 97 -14.32 0.85 -2.97
N ARG A 98 -14.54 1.75 -3.93
CA ARG A 98 -15.27 1.45 -5.14
C ARG A 98 -14.59 2.08 -6.34
N THR A 99 -14.43 1.27 -7.39
CA THR A 99 -13.88 1.69 -8.68
C THR A 99 -15.00 1.95 -9.68
N LYS A 100 -14.91 3.05 -10.42
CA LYS A 100 -15.78 3.36 -11.54
C LYS A 100 -14.96 3.96 -12.68
N GLY A 101 -14.76 3.20 -13.74
CA GLY A 101 -13.87 3.61 -14.84
C GLY A 101 -12.44 3.81 -14.37
N ALA A 102 -11.87 4.98 -14.63
CA ALA A 102 -10.50 5.33 -14.23
C ALA A 102 -10.37 5.83 -12.77
N PHE A 103 -11.48 5.95 -12.04
CA PHE A 103 -11.47 6.53 -10.70
C PHE A 103 -11.84 5.51 -9.64
N THR A 104 -11.16 5.57 -8.51
CA THR A 104 -11.45 4.76 -7.31
C THR A 104 -11.60 5.69 -6.11
N GLY A 105 -12.75 5.65 -5.46
CA GLY A 105 -12.97 6.33 -4.17
C GLY A 105 -12.79 5.37 -3.02
N ARG A 106 -12.18 5.83 -1.92
CA ARG A 106 -11.93 5.06 -0.69
C ARG A 106 -12.30 5.86 0.55
N VAL A 107 -12.81 5.20 1.56
CA VAL A 107 -13.12 5.80 2.87
C VAL A 107 -12.88 4.79 3.99
N GLY A 108 -12.42 5.26 5.13
CA GLY A 108 -12.17 4.42 6.30
C GLY A 108 -11.07 4.96 7.19
N VAL A 109 -10.20 4.06 7.66
CA VAL A 109 -9.02 4.40 8.46
C VAL A 109 -7.80 4.46 7.56
N VAL A 110 -7.08 5.57 7.59
CA VAL A 110 -5.82 5.84 6.89
C VAL A 110 -4.80 6.28 7.94
N ASP A 111 -3.63 5.66 7.98
CA ASP A 111 -2.59 5.96 8.96
C ASP A 111 -3.13 5.97 10.42
N SER A 112 -4.02 5.02 10.75
CA SER A 112 -4.71 4.91 12.04
C SER A 112 -5.70 6.05 12.36
N GLN A 113 -6.07 6.85 11.37
CA GLN A 113 -6.97 8.00 11.48
C GLN A 113 -8.12 7.89 10.49
N VAL A 114 -9.27 8.48 10.79
CA VAL A 114 -10.37 8.55 9.82
C VAL A 114 -9.92 9.37 8.61
N GLY A 115 -10.18 8.83 7.42
CA GLY A 115 -9.75 9.47 6.18
C GLY A 115 -10.52 8.99 4.96
N LEU A 116 -10.21 9.63 3.86
CA LEU A 116 -10.73 9.32 2.54
C LEU A 116 -9.61 9.39 1.50
N GLY A 117 -9.78 8.67 0.41
CA GLY A 117 -8.82 8.65 -0.69
C GLY A 117 -9.50 8.63 -2.04
N ILE A 118 -8.81 9.14 -3.02
CA ILE A 118 -9.18 9.01 -4.43
C ILE A 118 -7.94 8.55 -5.22
N ASP A 119 -8.14 7.57 -6.10
CA ASP A 119 -7.15 7.16 -7.07
C ASP A 119 -7.65 7.48 -8.48
N ALA A 120 -6.76 7.85 -9.37
CA ALA A 120 -7.03 8.07 -10.78
C ALA A 120 -6.01 7.32 -11.63
N ASP A 121 -6.49 6.44 -12.51
CA ASP A 121 -5.67 5.72 -13.47
C ASP A 121 -5.57 6.51 -14.78
N ALA A 122 -4.35 6.77 -15.24
CA ALA A 122 -4.08 7.39 -16.53
C ALA A 122 -3.40 6.38 -17.46
N GLY A 123 -4.19 5.87 -18.40
CA GLY A 123 -3.81 4.73 -19.22
C GLY A 123 -3.57 3.46 -18.40
N SER A 124 -2.69 2.59 -18.90
CA SER A 124 -2.41 1.28 -18.25
C SER A 124 -1.23 1.31 -17.29
N ARG A 125 -0.51 2.42 -17.19
CA ARG A 125 0.79 2.49 -16.48
C ARG A 125 0.83 3.46 -15.32
N TRP A 126 0.02 4.52 -15.32
CA TRP A 126 0.06 5.55 -14.29
C TRP A 126 -1.12 5.46 -13.36
N ARG A 127 -0.85 5.60 -12.05
CA ARG A 127 -1.87 5.79 -11.02
C ARG A 127 -1.47 6.94 -10.12
N PHE A 128 -2.40 7.87 -9.95
CA PHE A 128 -2.30 9.01 -9.05
C PHE A 128 -3.22 8.76 -7.86
N SER A 129 -2.74 8.99 -6.65
CA SER A 129 -3.52 8.81 -5.43
C SER A 129 -3.40 10.06 -4.56
N LEU A 130 -4.51 10.46 -3.99
CA LEU A 130 -4.58 11.50 -2.98
C LEU A 130 -5.40 10.98 -1.80
N GLU A 131 -4.86 11.12 -0.60
CA GLU A 131 -5.52 10.75 0.66
C GLU A 131 -5.55 11.95 1.58
N ALA A 132 -6.69 12.13 2.27
CA ALA A 132 -6.88 13.10 3.34
C ALA A 132 -7.29 12.36 4.60
N TYR A 133 -6.62 12.59 5.70
CA TYR A 133 -6.86 11.92 6.97
C TYR A 133 -6.59 12.88 8.14
N ASP A 134 -6.92 12.47 9.36
CA ASP A 134 -6.89 13.31 10.58
C ASP A 134 -7.83 14.52 10.48
N LEU A 135 -9.11 14.31 10.78
CA LEU A 135 -10.15 15.34 10.67
C LEU A 135 -9.89 16.57 11.55
N ASN A 136 -9.08 16.46 12.61
CA ASN A 136 -8.76 17.57 13.52
C ASN A 136 -7.59 18.41 12.99
N ASN A 137 -6.65 17.79 12.28
CA ASN A 137 -5.48 18.44 11.71
C ASN A 137 -5.19 17.84 10.34
N VAL A 138 -6.05 18.14 9.37
CA VAL A 138 -6.06 17.49 8.06
C VAL A 138 -4.67 17.37 7.45
N ALA A 139 -4.24 16.13 7.27
CA ALA A 139 -3.02 15.77 6.57
C ALA A 139 -3.36 15.25 5.17
N LEU A 140 -2.58 15.67 4.18
CA LEU A 140 -2.71 15.23 2.80
C LEU A 140 -1.50 14.39 2.40
N LYS A 141 -1.76 13.19 1.86
CA LYS A 141 -0.77 12.29 1.29
C LYS A 141 -1.02 12.16 -0.21
N ALA A 142 -0.03 12.49 -1.02
CA ALA A 142 -0.08 12.31 -2.47
C ALA A 142 0.90 11.23 -2.91
N ARG A 143 0.49 10.39 -3.85
CA ARG A 143 1.32 9.31 -4.39
C ARG A 143 1.14 9.19 -5.89
N VAL A 144 2.25 8.96 -6.58
CA VAL A 144 2.29 8.65 -8.01
C VAL A 144 2.93 7.28 -8.18
N ARG A 145 2.28 6.38 -8.91
CA ARG A 145 2.78 5.04 -9.24
C ARG A 145 2.94 4.89 -10.74
N TYR A 146 4.03 4.26 -11.15
CA TYR A 146 4.29 3.88 -12.53
C TYR A 146 4.50 2.37 -12.63
N ARG A 147 3.73 1.70 -13.46
CA ARG A 147 3.79 0.25 -13.65
C ARG A 147 4.92 -0.10 -14.61
N VAL A 148 5.95 -0.77 -14.10
CA VAL A 148 7.12 -1.24 -14.88
C VAL A 148 6.95 -2.66 -15.37
N ALA A 149 6.17 -3.50 -14.66
CA ALA A 149 5.81 -4.85 -15.04
C ALA A 149 4.41 -5.18 -14.53
N GLU A 150 3.89 -6.35 -14.87
CA GLU A 150 2.50 -6.76 -14.56
C GLU A 150 2.12 -6.58 -13.08
N ASN A 151 3.03 -6.93 -12.15
CA ASN A 151 2.82 -6.83 -10.71
C ASN A 151 3.89 -5.98 -10.00
N THR A 152 4.54 -5.06 -10.74
CA THR A 152 5.65 -4.26 -10.20
C THR A 152 5.44 -2.80 -10.53
N TRP A 153 5.51 -1.99 -9.49
CA TRP A 153 5.31 -0.55 -9.57
C TRP A 153 6.51 0.17 -8.97
N LEU A 154 6.94 1.23 -9.64
CA LEU A 154 7.74 2.29 -9.02
C LEU A 154 6.79 3.36 -8.49
N PHE A 155 7.10 3.96 -7.37
CA PHE A 155 6.26 5.03 -6.86
C PHE A 155 7.08 6.12 -6.16
N SER A 156 6.48 7.30 -6.08
CA SER A 156 6.92 8.39 -5.23
C SER A 156 5.74 8.86 -4.39
N GLN A 157 6.01 9.15 -3.13
CA GLN A 157 5.01 9.57 -2.16
C GLN A 157 5.44 10.83 -1.44
N VAL A 158 4.53 11.73 -1.22
CA VAL A 158 4.73 12.92 -0.39
C VAL A 158 3.67 12.93 0.71
N ASN A 159 4.12 12.89 1.95
CA ASN A 159 3.26 13.03 3.13
C ASN A 159 3.18 14.50 3.54
N ASN A 160 2.07 14.90 4.15
CA ASN A 160 1.81 16.26 4.62
C ASN A 160 2.04 17.32 3.53
N VAL A 161 1.46 17.10 2.34
CA VAL A 161 1.59 18.02 1.19
C VAL A 161 1.17 19.44 1.55
N ASN A 162 0.20 19.59 2.44
CA ASN A 162 -0.37 20.83 2.92
C ASN A 162 0.44 21.51 4.04
N ASP A 163 1.42 20.81 4.65
CA ASP A 163 2.27 21.37 5.72
C ASP A 163 3.75 21.26 5.33
N ARG A 164 4.37 22.37 4.96
CA ARG A 164 5.78 22.40 4.53
C ARG A 164 6.75 21.98 5.64
N GLY A 165 6.41 22.24 6.90
CA GLY A 165 7.25 21.89 8.04
C GLY A 165 7.31 20.38 8.32
N LYS A 166 6.21 19.69 8.03
CA LYS A 166 6.06 18.23 8.25
C LYS A 166 6.17 17.40 6.97
N ARG A 167 6.44 18.04 5.83
CA ARG A 167 6.51 17.36 4.54
C ARG A 167 7.66 16.35 4.51
N ALA A 168 7.35 15.11 4.15
CA ALA A 168 8.31 14.04 3.90
C ALA A 168 8.08 13.44 2.51
N THR A 169 9.15 13.21 1.76
CA THR A 169 9.12 12.61 0.43
C THR A 169 9.79 11.24 0.48
N TYR A 170 9.16 10.26 -0.14
CA TYR A 170 9.61 8.87 -0.25
C TYR A 170 9.65 8.44 -1.72
N ILE A 171 10.61 7.58 -2.05
CA ILE A 171 10.80 7.00 -3.38
C ILE A 171 10.94 5.48 -3.24
#